data_b31b915eb0e06e75855cf989d9e1b831
#
_entry.id   b31b915eb0e06e75855cf989d9e1b831
#
_cell.length_a   1.000
_cell.length_b   1.000
_cell.length_c   1.000
_cell.angle_alpha   90.00
_cell.angle_beta   90.00
_cell.angle_gamma   90.00
#
_symmetry.space_group_name_H-M   'P 1'
#
loop_
_entity.id
_entity.type
_entity.pdbx_description
1 polymer ?
#
loop_
_entity_poly.entity_id
_entity_poly.type
_entity_poly.pdbx_seq_one_letter_code
_entity_poly.pdbx_strand_id
1 'polypeptide(L)'
;MNDASSPAVSVIVRSSARPTLQAALESIGDQDYPRLEAVVVAASGADHPTLPARIGRHPLRLVRSDVRLSRPQAANAGVGAAAGEWITFLDDDDRMLPGHVAGLVDASRRARDSRLVYTLALGRFADGRTASWGMPFSLSQLYERNFIHLSTALFAKSLVDEGCRFDEAFEIMQDWDFFLQCAQRTPFHFEPRQTFEWHVDRGASGTGVGDNQDPARFARFRDAIHAKWRGRREALAARVKELLDQAAASLRRRDLADAERRCREALAASPGDPWALNALALVYRADSRLEDAARTQADAVAVRPNNPTLLYNLADIHRSRGDARAARDCARRALELAPDFAAAKELLVAVDAESD
;
A
#
# COMPACT_ATOMS: atom_id res chain seq x y z
N MET A 1 -20.55 12.07 18.03
CA MET A 1 -19.19 12.69 18.02
C MET A 1 -19.32 14.10 17.51
N ASN A 2 -18.71 15.08 18.17
CA ASN A 2 -18.84 16.49 17.78
C ASN A 2 -18.28 16.72 16.37
N ASP A 3 -19.11 17.18 15.45
CA ASP A 3 -18.84 17.39 14.02
C ASP A 3 -17.63 18.32 13.75
N ALA A 4 -17.42 19.30 14.65
CA ALA A 4 -16.35 20.29 14.54
C ALA A 4 -14.90 19.76 14.81
N SER A 5 -14.76 18.62 15.49
CA SER A 5 -13.44 18.04 15.83
C SER A 5 -12.90 17.05 14.79
N SER A 6 -13.69 16.73 13.78
CA SER A 6 -13.27 15.83 12.70
C SER A 6 -12.47 16.60 11.64
N PRO A 7 -11.33 16.07 11.11
CA PRO A 7 -10.59 16.77 10.07
C PRO A 7 -11.39 16.86 8.77
N ALA A 8 -11.18 17.93 7.99
CA ALA A 8 -11.81 18.07 6.69
C ALA A 8 -11.11 17.18 5.65
N VAL A 9 -11.90 16.51 4.80
CA VAL A 9 -11.40 15.63 3.74
C VAL A 9 -11.85 16.14 2.38
N SER A 10 -10.93 16.22 1.43
CA SER A 10 -11.26 16.45 0.02
C SER A 10 -11.13 15.14 -0.76
N VAL A 11 -12.20 14.75 -1.46
CA VAL A 11 -12.17 13.67 -2.45
C VAL A 11 -11.96 14.29 -3.82
N ILE A 12 -10.81 14.03 -4.45
CA ILE A 12 -10.47 14.54 -5.77
C ILE A 12 -10.91 13.53 -6.84
N VAL A 13 -11.74 13.97 -7.77
CA VAL A 13 -12.17 13.18 -8.92
C VAL A 13 -11.50 13.71 -10.19
N ARG A 14 -10.67 12.89 -10.83
CA ARG A 14 -10.09 13.21 -12.14
C ARG A 14 -11.04 12.74 -13.23
N SER A 15 -11.82 13.65 -13.80
CA SER A 15 -12.89 13.29 -14.71
C SER A 15 -12.53 13.52 -16.17
N SER A 16 -12.65 12.45 -16.94
CA SER A 16 -12.65 12.47 -18.42
C SER A 16 -14.07 12.55 -18.99
N ALA A 17 -15.07 12.88 -18.15
CA ALA A 17 -16.49 12.93 -18.50
C ALA A 17 -17.05 11.58 -19.01
N ARG A 18 -16.59 10.46 -18.41
CA ARG A 18 -17.09 9.13 -18.74
C ARG A 18 -18.54 8.94 -18.31
N PRO A 19 -19.30 8.04 -18.94
CA PRO A 19 -20.66 7.70 -18.48
C PRO A 19 -20.73 7.21 -17.03
N THR A 20 -19.63 6.67 -16.51
CA THR A 20 -19.49 6.17 -15.12
C THR A 20 -19.33 7.27 -14.07
N LEU A 21 -19.04 8.52 -14.48
CA LEU A 21 -18.83 9.65 -13.56
C LEU A 21 -19.98 9.82 -12.56
N GLN A 22 -21.22 9.68 -13.02
CA GLN A 22 -22.40 9.85 -12.16
C GLN A 22 -22.38 8.83 -11.00
N ALA A 23 -22.09 7.56 -11.29
CA ALA A 23 -22.02 6.50 -10.27
C ALA A 23 -20.84 6.70 -9.31
N ALA A 24 -19.70 7.20 -9.80
CA ALA A 24 -18.57 7.57 -8.97
C ALA A 24 -18.95 8.70 -7.98
N LEU A 25 -19.60 9.76 -8.49
CA LEU A 25 -20.05 10.88 -7.65
C LEU A 25 -21.10 10.45 -6.62
N GLU A 26 -22.07 9.61 -7.01
CA GLU A 26 -23.06 9.05 -6.10
C GLU A 26 -22.40 8.31 -4.94
N SER A 27 -21.34 7.55 -5.21
CA SER A 27 -20.59 6.84 -4.17
C SER A 27 -19.88 7.78 -3.18
N ILE A 28 -19.56 9.02 -3.59
CA ILE A 28 -19.11 10.08 -2.67
C ILE A 28 -20.31 10.63 -1.88
N GLY A 29 -21.44 10.81 -2.55
CA GLY A 29 -22.68 11.29 -1.91
C GLY A 29 -23.16 10.37 -0.78
N ASP A 30 -22.92 9.07 -0.91
CA ASP A 30 -23.29 8.02 0.04
C ASP A 30 -22.31 7.90 1.24
N GLN A 31 -21.19 8.65 1.25
CA GLN A 31 -20.28 8.64 2.38
C GLN A 31 -20.90 9.26 3.62
N ASP A 32 -20.77 8.59 4.75
CA ASP A 32 -21.30 9.02 6.05
C ASP A 32 -20.42 10.03 6.79
N TYR A 33 -19.22 10.33 6.25
CA TYR A 33 -18.26 11.25 6.86
C TYR A 33 -18.72 12.72 6.77
N PRO A 34 -18.83 13.47 7.89
CA PRO A 34 -19.55 14.75 7.91
C PRO A 34 -18.80 15.92 7.24
N ARG A 35 -17.45 15.95 7.33
CA ARG A 35 -16.62 17.04 6.81
C ARG A 35 -15.90 16.64 5.52
N LEU A 36 -16.68 16.39 4.47
CA LEU A 36 -16.20 15.96 3.16
C LEU A 36 -16.62 16.93 2.08
N GLU A 37 -15.72 17.24 1.14
CA GLU A 37 -16.01 17.88 -0.13
C GLU A 37 -15.59 17.01 -1.32
N ALA A 38 -16.28 17.14 -2.43
CA ALA A 38 -15.85 16.60 -3.73
C ALA A 38 -15.20 17.70 -4.57
N VAL A 39 -14.01 17.45 -5.10
CA VAL A 39 -13.29 18.34 -6.03
C VAL A 39 -13.15 17.61 -7.36
N VAL A 40 -14.00 17.93 -8.31
CA VAL A 40 -13.95 17.31 -9.65
C VAL A 40 -13.09 18.17 -10.57
N VAL A 41 -12.09 17.55 -11.21
CA VAL A 41 -11.23 18.21 -12.18
C VAL A 41 -11.66 17.79 -13.58
N ALA A 42 -12.04 18.76 -14.41
CA ALA A 42 -12.45 18.58 -15.80
C ALA A 42 -11.24 18.26 -16.69
N ALA A 43 -10.75 17.01 -16.63
CA ALA A 43 -9.56 16.60 -17.37
C ALA A 43 -9.81 16.41 -18.87
N SER A 44 -11.08 16.33 -19.34
CA SER A 44 -11.44 16.29 -20.76
C SER A 44 -11.26 17.65 -21.46
N GLY A 45 -11.13 18.74 -20.72
CA GLY A 45 -11.06 20.11 -21.27
C GLY A 45 -12.40 20.83 -21.25
N ALA A 46 -12.58 21.79 -22.16
CA ALA A 46 -13.73 22.71 -22.21
C ALA A 46 -15.10 22.02 -22.30
N ASP A 47 -15.16 20.86 -22.95
CA ASP A 47 -16.42 20.11 -23.18
C ASP A 47 -16.91 19.32 -21.96
N HIS A 48 -16.26 19.43 -20.81
CA HIS A 48 -16.71 18.75 -19.60
C HIS A 48 -18.08 19.29 -19.15
N PRO A 49 -19.05 18.38 -18.88
CA PRO A 49 -20.39 18.80 -18.48
C PRO A 49 -20.39 19.62 -17.19
N THR A 50 -21.42 20.44 -17.04
CA THR A 50 -21.68 21.11 -15.75
C THR A 50 -22.13 20.09 -14.72
N LEU A 51 -21.69 20.29 -13.49
CA LEU A 51 -22.05 19.46 -12.35
C LEU A 51 -22.83 20.27 -11.31
N PRO A 52 -23.66 19.62 -10.48
CA PRO A 52 -24.36 20.30 -9.40
C PRO A 52 -23.35 20.80 -8.36
N ALA A 53 -23.75 21.82 -7.61
CA ALA A 53 -22.91 22.36 -6.52
C ALA A 53 -22.78 21.41 -5.31
N ARG A 54 -23.53 20.32 -5.28
CA ARG A 54 -23.54 19.32 -4.22
C ARG A 54 -23.77 17.92 -4.77
N ILE A 55 -23.21 16.93 -4.06
CA ILE A 55 -23.54 15.52 -4.27
C ILE A 55 -23.94 14.92 -2.91
N GLY A 56 -25.20 14.43 -2.81
CA GLY A 56 -25.80 14.12 -1.52
C GLY A 56 -25.72 15.33 -0.58
N ARG A 57 -25.19 15.16 0.61
CA ARG A 57 -24.99 16.26 1.58
C ARG A 57 -23.69 17.04 1.41
N HIS A 58 -22.78 16.57 0.57
CA HIS A 58 -21.42 17.11 0.46
C HIS A 58 -21.33 18.21 -0.61
N PRO A 59 -20.61 19.32 -0.37
CA PRO A 59 -20.32 20.30 -1.38
C PRO A 59 -19.49 19.69 -2.51
N LEU A 60 -19.75 20.09 -3.75
CA LEU A 60 -19.02 19.71 -4.93
C LEU A 60 -18.53 20.94 -5.64
N ARG A 61 -17.26 20.97 -5.98
CA ARG A 61 -16.62 22.00 -6.77
C ARG A 61 -16.04 21.42 -8.05
N LEU A 62 -16.36 22.03 -9.20
CA LEU A 62 -15.78 21.71 -10.49
C LEU A 62 -14.61 22.65 -10.78
N VAL A 63 -13.41 22.08 -10.92
CA VAL A 63 -12.20 22.77 -11.40
C VAL A 63 -12.17 22.64 -12.92
N ARG A 64 -12.44 23.72 -13.63
CA ARG A 64 -12.48 23.76 -15.09
C ARG A 64 -11.08 23.87 -15.68
N SER A 65 -10.92 23.31 -16.88
CA SER A 65 -9.76 23.47 -17.73
C SER A 65 -10.24 23.69 -19.15
N ASP A 66 -9.62 24.60 -19.87
CA ASP A 66 -9.91 24.83 -21.29
C ASP A 66 -9.17 23.84 -22.20
N VAL A 67 -8.21 23.12 -21.65
CA VAL A 67 -7.40 22.12 -22.34
C VAL A 67 -7.52 20.75 -21.67
N ARG A 68 -7.27 19.70 -22.44
CA ARG A 68 -7.18 18.36 -21.90
C ARG A 68 -5.97 18.24 -20.97
N LEU A 69 -6.19 17.74 -19.76
CA LEU A 69 -5.15 17.53 -18.76
C LEU A 69 -4.69 16.06 -18.78
N SER A 70 -3.39 15.86 -18.63
CA SER A 70 -2.84 14.56 -18.29
C SER A 70 -3.25 14.15 -16.86
N ARG A 71 -3.08 12.88 -16.51
CA ARG A 71 -3.38 12.38 -15.15
C ARG A 71 -2.65 13.14 -14.04
N PRO A 72 -1.32 13.36 -14.11
CA PRO A 72 -0.63 14.12 -13.09
C PRO A 72 -1.05 15.58 -13.05
N GLN A 73 -1.32 16.21 -14.20
CA GLN A 73 -1.82 17.59 -14.25
C GLN A 73 -3.19 17.71 -13.58
N ALA A 74 -4.11 16.80 -13.88
CA ALA A 74 -5.41 16.77 -13.22
C ALA A 74 -5.29 16.49 -11.72
N ALA A 75 -4.39 15.61 -11.29
CA ALA A 75 -4.13 15.35 -9.89
C ALA A 75 -3.58 16.59 -9.17
N ASN A 76 -2.58 17.27 -9.74
CA ASN A 76 -2.02 18.49 -9.18
C ASN A 76 -3.05 19.64 -9.12
N ALA A 77 -3.88 19.82 -10.16
CA ALA A 77 -4.95 20.81 -10.16
C ALA A 77 -5.99 20.53 -9.04
N GLY A 78 -6.38 19.25 -8.87
CA GLY A 78 -7.28 18.85 -7.81
C GLY A 78 -6.72 19.08 -6.41
N VAL A 79 -5.46 18.70 -6.19
CA VAL A 79 -4.76 18.94 -4.92
C VAL A 79 -4.64 20.42 -4.61
N GLY A 80 -4.30 21.24 -5.60
CA GLY A 80 -4.24 22.71 -5.46
C GLY A 80 -5.59 23.34 -5.12
N ALA A 81 -6.68 22.72 -5.56
CA ALA A 81 -8.04 23.19 -5.29
C ALA A 81 -8.63 22.62 -3.98
N ALA A 82 -8.07 21.58 -3.41
CA ALA A 82 -8.56 20.92 -2.19
C ALA A 82 -8.45 21.84 -0.97
N ALA A 83 -9.55 21.98 -0.21
CA ALA A 83 -9.61 22.75 1.04
C ALA A 83 -9.43 21.86 2.29
N GLY A 84 -9.56 20.53 2.15
CA GLY A 84 -9.44 19.57 3.24
C GLY A 84 -8.00 19.45 3.76
N GLU A 85 -7.91 19.14 5.05
CA GLU A 85 -6.64 18.80 5.73
C GLU A 85 -6.09 17.45 5.23
N TRP A 86 -7.00 16.57 4.81
CA TRP A 86 -6.69 15.27 4.25
C TRP A 86 -7.26 15.14 2.83
N ILE A 87 -6.56 14.41 1.99
CA ILE A 87 -6.88 14.24 0.58
C ILE A 87 -6.95 12.76 0.24
N THR A 88 -7.98 12.37 -0.49
CA THR A 88 -8.08 11.07 -1.17
C THR A 88 -8.54 11.28 -2.61
N PHE A 89 -8.40 10.26 -3.45
CA PHE A 89 -8.78 10.30 -4.85
C PHE A 89 -9.91 9.31 -5.16
N LEU A 90 -10.61 9.58 -6.23
CA LEU A 90 -11.53 8.64 -6.87
C LEU A 90 -11.43 8.82 -8.38
N ASP A 91 -11.19 7.77 -9.14
CA ASP A 91 -11.28 7.82 -10.58
C ASP A 91 -12.76 7.73 -11.02
N ASP A 92 -13.09 8.36 -12.16
CA ASP A 92 -14.47 8.50 -12.64
C ASP A 92 -15.09 7.20 -13.19
N ASP A 93 -14.41 6.07 -13.03
CA ASP A 93 -14.86 4.71 -13.38
C ASP A 93 -14.86 3.72 -12.16
N ASP A 94 -14.58 4.22 -10.95
CA ASP A 94 -14.48 3.44 -9.72
C ASP A 94 -15.54 3.85 -8.68
N ARG A 95 -15.58 3.14 -7.52
CA ARG A 95 -16.55 3.41 -6.44
C ARG A 95 -15.93 3.29 -5.06
N MET A 96 -16.27 4.24 -4.20
CA MET A 96 -16.08 4.11 -2.76
C MET A 96 -17.26 3.34 -2.14
N LEU A 97 -16.96 2.34 -1.30
CA LEU A 97 -18.01 1.68 -0.51
C LEU A 97 -18.42 2.58 0.68
N PRO A 98 -19.61 2.39 1.24
CA PRO A 98 -20.03 3.12 2.45
C PRO A 98 -18.99 2.99 3.57
N GLY A 99 -18.70 4.09 4.26
CA GLY A 99 -17.72 4.14 5.34
C GLY A 99 -16.24 4.14 4.89
N HIS A 100 -15.94 4.24 3.59
CA HIS A 100 -14.55 4.30 3.11
C HIS A 100 -13.77 5.48 3.70
N VAL A 101 -14.31 6.69 3.57
CA VAL A 101 -13.66 7.91 4.09
C VAL A 101 -13.57 7.88 5.61
N ALA A 102 -14.67 7.50 6.30
CA ALA A 102 -14.68 7.39 7.76
C ALA A 102 -13.63 6.37 8.26
N GLY A 103 -13.53 5.22 7.62
CA GLY A 103 -12.56 4.17 7.95
C GLY A 103 -11.11 4.62 7.77
N LEU A 104 -10.80 5.36 6.70
CA LEU A 104 -9.47 5.94 6.47
C LEU A 104 -9.12 7.01 7.52
N VAL A 105 -10.05 7.88 7.87
CA VAL A 105 -9.84 8.89 8.93
C VAL A 105 -9.65 8.22 10.29
N ASP A 106 -10.41 7.18 10.60
CA ASP A 106 -10.22 6.44 11.85
C ASP A 106 -8.85 5.73 11.88
N ALA A 107 -8.40 5.19 10.77
CA ALA A 107 -7.05 4.62 10.64
C ALA A 107 -5.98 5.70 10.87
N SER A 108 -6.13 6.91 10.31
CA SER A 108 -5.17 8.01 10.50
C SER A 108 -5.10 8.48 11.96
N ARG A 109 -6.21 8.46 12.69
CA ARG A 109 -6.26 8.79 14.12
C ARG A 109 -5.54 7.77 14.99
N ARG A 110 -5.58 6.48 14.61
CA ARG A 110 -4.84 5.41 15.30
C ARG A 110 -3.35 5.48 15.01
N ALA A 111 -2.99 5.81 13.79
CA ALA A 111 -1.61 5.89 13.30
C ALA A 111 -1.06 7.33 13.37
N ARG A 112 -0.93 7.89 14.59
CA ARG A 112 -0.60 9.31 14.82
C ARG A 112 0.71 9.78 14.17
N ASP A 113 1.66 8.88 13.99
CA ASP A 113 2.96 9.18 13.38
C ASP A 113 2.92 9.07 11.84
N SER A 114 1.80 8.64 11.28
CA SER A 114 1.62 8.47 9.84
C SER A 114 0.76 9.58 9.25
N ARG A 115 1.25 10.19 8.20
CA ARG A 115 0.52 11.19 7.40
C ARG A 115 -0.02 10.62 6.09
N LEU A 116 0.08 9.29 5.92
CA LEU A 116 -0.54 8.56 4.83
C LEU A 116 -1.02 7.19 5.32
N VAL A 117 -2.31 6.95 5.16
CA VAL A 117 -2.94 5.67 5.46
C VAL A 117 -3.60 5.12 4.20
N TYR A 118 -3.67 3.79 4.06
CA TYR A 118 -4.30 3.17 2.90
C TYR A 118 -4.93 1.83 3.25
N THR A 119 -5.89 1.42 2.41
CA THR A 119 -6.65 0.18 2.56
C THR A 119 -6.39 -0.76 1.39
N LEU A 120 -7.05 -1.92 1.39
CA LEU A 120 -7.13 -2.80 0.23
C LEU A 120 -8.13 -2.25 -0.80
N ALA A 121 -7.81 -2.42 -2.09
CA ALA A 121 -8.78 -2.30 -3.17
C ALA A 121 -9.36 -3.66 -3.51
N LEU A 122 -10.66 -3.72 -3.80
CA LEU A 122 -11.33 -4.86 -4.39
C LEU A 122 -11.39 -4.69 -5.91
N GLY A 123 -10.50 -5.37 -6.61
CA GLY A 123 -10.55 -5.45 -8.07
C GLY A 123 -11.73 -6.31 -8.53
N ARG A 124 -12.58 -5.75 -9.40
CA ARG A 124 -13.67 -6.46 -10.06
C ARG A 124 -13.37 -6.60 -11.55
N PHE A 125 -13.48 -7.81 -12.05
CA PHE A 125 -13.35 -8.12 -13.47
C PHE A 125 -14.72 -8.24 -14.12
N ALA A 126 -14.81 -8.01 -15.42
CA ALA A 126 -16.07 -8.12 -16.19
C ALA A 126 -16.65 -9.54 -16.18
N ASP A 127 -15.81 -10.56 -16.01
CA ASP A 127 -16.20 -11.96 -15.90
C ASP A 127 -16.72 -12.38 -14.49
N GLY A 128 -16.81 -11.41 -13.56
CA GLY A 128 -17.28 -11.62 -12.18
C GLY A 128 -16.21 -12.04 -11.19
N ARG A 129 -14.98 -12.32 -11.63
CA ARG A 129 -13.85 -12.59 -10.71
C ARG A 129 -13.54 -11.35 -9.88
N THR A 130 -12.99 -11.57 -8.70
CA THR A 130 -12.49 -10.53 -7.83
C THR A 130 -11.05 -10.82 -7.41
N ALA A 131 -10.28 -9.75 -7.14
CA ALA A 131 -8.94 -9.85 -6.57
C ALA A 131 -8.71 -8.71 -5.58
N SER A 132 -8.01 -9.02 -4.47
CA SER A 132 -7.55 -7.98 -3.54
C SER A 132 -6.25 -7.38 -4.03
N TRP A 133 -6.17 -6.05 -4.00
CA TRP A 133 -4.94 -5.32 -4.29
C TRP A 133 -4.52 -4.51 -3.07
N GLY A 134 -3.25 -4.64 -2.68
CA GLY A 134 -2.66 -4.01 -1.52
C GLY A 134 -1.94 -5.03 -0.66
N MET A 135 -1.05 -4.55 0.20
CA MET A 135 -0.26 -5.36 1.13
C MET A 135 0.22 -4.46 2.28
N PRO A 136 0.68 -5.01 3.42
CA PRO A 136 1.33 -4.23 4.46
C PRO A 136 2.47 -3.37 3.91
N PHE A 137 2.64 -2.18 4.50
CA PHE A 137 3.66 -1.25 4.03
C PHE A 137 5.07 -1.83 4.17
N SER A 138 5.84 -1.70 3.11
CA SER A 138 7.27 -1.98 3.08
C SER A 138 7.97 -0.99 2.16
N LEU A 139 8.88 -0.19 2.70
CA LEU A 139 9.59 0.82 1.91
C LEU A 139 10.47 0.16 0.84
N SER A 140 11.16 -0.94 1.17
CA SER A 140 11.96 -1.68 0.19
C SER A 140 11.10 -2.24 -0.94
N GLN A 141 9.87 -2.74 -0.65
CA GLN A 141 8.94 -3.19 -1.67
C GLN A 141 8.37 -2.04 -2.51
N LEU A 142 8.15 -0.87 -1.90
CA LEU A 142 7.67 0.30 -2.62
C LEU A 142 8.69 0.80 -3.65
N TYR A 143 9.98 0.64 -3.39
CA TYR A 143 11.03 0.90 -4.39
C TYR A 143 11.07 -0.13 -5.54
N GLU A 144 10.51 -1.32 -5.33
CA GLU A 144 10.46 -2.39 -6.36
C GLU A 144 9.21 -2.26 -7.24
N ARG A 145 8.04 -1.95 -6.63
CA ARG A 145 6.74 -1.91 -7.30
C ARG A 145 5.72 -1.07 -6.55
N ASN A 146 4.74 -0.52 -7.26
CA ASN A 146 3.56 0.03 -6.62
C ASN A 146 2.60 -1.10 -6.17
N PHE A 147 2.16 -1.02 -4.92
CA PHE A 147 1.15 -1.91 -4.35
C PHE A 147 0.02 -1.14 -3.66
N ILE A 148 0.00 0.18 -3.80
CA ILE A 148 -1.01 1.06 -3.21
C ILE A 148 -1.86 1.63 -4.35
N HIS A 149 -3.17 1.39 -4.32
CA HIS A 149 -4.08 2.05 -5.25
C HIS A 149 -4.34 3.48 -4.77
N LEU A 150 -4.21 4.47 -5.67
CA LEU A 150 -4.32 5.88 -5.28
C LEU A 150 -5.63 6.20 -4.55
N SER A 151 -6.73 5.62 -5.00
CA SER A 151 -8.06 5.85 -4.41
C SER A 151 -8.30 5.14 -3.08
N THR A 152 -7.39 4.26 -2.64
CA THR A 152 -7.42 3.67 -1.30
C THR A 152 -6.58 4.43 -0.29
N ALA A 153 -5.83 5.44 -0.73
CA ALA A 153 -4.94 6.22 0.12
C ALA A 153 -5.61 7.53 0.58
N LEU A 154 -5.44 7.83 1.86
CA LEU A 154 -5.74 9.13 2.46
C LEU A 154 -4.41 9.73 2.95
N PHE A 155 -4.05 10.90 2.47
CA PHE A 155 -2.80 11.56 2.86
C PHE A 155 -3.04 13.00 3.34
N ALA A 156 -2.20 13.44 4.26
CA ALA A 156 -2.27 14.79 4.78
C ALA A 156 -1.83 15.80 3.70
N LYS A 157 -2.57 16.90 3.55
CA LYS A 157 -2.26 17.98 2.62
C LYS A 157 -0.88 18.59 2.90
N SER A 158 -0.42 18.56 4.15
CA SER A 158 0.91 19.04 4.54
C SER A 158 2.05 18.35 3.78
N LEU A 159 1.89 17.12 3.31
CA LEU A 159 2.89 16.46 2.45
C LEU A 159 3.06 17.18 1.11
N VAL A 160 1.97 17.74 0.58
CA VAL A 160 1.98 18.55 -0.63
C VAL A 160 2.61 19.92 -0.35
N ASP A 161 2.29 20.52 0.77
CA ASP A 161 2.86 21.82 1.20
C ASP A 161 4.38 21.69 1.41
N GLU A 162 4.87 20.51 1.80
CA GLU A 162 6.29 20.14 1.89
C GLU A 162 6.94 19.76 0.55
N GLY A 163 6.22 19.88 -0.56
CA GLY A 163 6.74 19.73 -1.92
C GLY A 163 6.50 18.36 -2.58
N CYS A 164 5.71 17.42 -1.98
CA CYS A 164 5.26 16.26 -2.73
C CYS A 164 4.34 16.68 -3.88
N ARG A 165 4.60 16.17 -5.08
CA ARG A 165 3.83 16.49 -6.31
C ARG A 165 3.70 15.28 -7.18
N PHE A 166 2.61 15.22 -7.94
CA PHE A 166 2.50 14.28 -9.06
C PHE A 166 3.40 14.79 -10.18
N ASP A 167 4.49 14.06 -10.45
CA ASP A 167 5.48 14.44 -11.47
C ASP A 167 4.86 14.27 -12.86
N GLU A 168 4.77 15.37 -13.61
CA GLU A 168 4.13 15.43 -14.93
C GLU A 168 4.90 14.68 -16.02
N ALA A 169 6.16 14.30 -15.75
CA ALA A 169 6.92 13.42 -16.62
C ALA A 169 6.38 11.97 -16.62
N PHE A 170 5.58 11.57 -15.61
CA PHE A 170 4.98 10.26 -15.50
C PHE A 170 3.49 10.28 -15.88
N GLU A 171 3.17 10.07 -17.13
CA GLU A 171 1.77 10.02 -17.61
C GLU A 171 0.98 8.86 -16.99
N ILE A 172 1.66 7.75 -16.68
CA ILE A 172 1.15 6.61 -15.91
C ILE A 172 2.10 6.33 -14.75
N MET A 173 1.62 5.66 -13.69
CA MET A 173 2.38 5.37 -12.45
C MET A 173 2.85 6.65 -11.70
N GLN A 174 2.25 7.81 -11.98
CA GLN A 174 2.53 9.06 -11.27
C GLN A 174 2.22 8.96 -9.76
N ASP A 175 1.29 8.09 -9.39
CA ASP A 175 0.95 7.74 -8.01
C ASP A 175 2.09 7.00 -7.31
N TRP A 176 2.78 6.10 -8.01
CA TRP A 176 3.93 5.40 -7.45
C TRP A 176 5.07 6.37 -7.11
N ASP A 177 5.42 7.26 -8.02
CA ASP A 177 6.43 8.30 -7.74
C ASP A 177 6.00 9.22 -6.60
N PHE A 178 4.72 9.62 -6.54
CA PHE A 178 4.15 10.41 -5.45
C PHE A 178 4.27 9.68 -4.10
N PHE A 179 3.93 8.40 -4.04
CA PHE A 179 4.10 7.61 -2.81
C PHE A 179 5.57 7.49 -2.39
N LEU A 180 6.50 7.32 -3.33
CA LEU A 180 7.93 7.31 -3.02
C LEU A 180 8.40 8.66 -2.44
N GLN A 181 7.87 9.78 -2.92
CA GLN A 181 8.14 11.11 -2.33
C GLN A 181 7.56 11.21 -0.91
N CYS A 182 6.33 10.79 -0.69
CA CYS A 182 5.68 10.79 0.62
C CYS A 182 6.43 9.91 1.62
N ALA A 183 6.89 8.73 1.20
CA ALA A 183 7.62 7.77 2.03
C ALA A 183 8.98 8.29 2.54
N GLN A 184 9.52 9.37 1.93
CA GLN A 184 10.70 10.06 2.45
C GLN A 184 10.38 11.00 3.63
N ARG A 185 9.09 11.22 3.95
CA ARG A 185 8.63 12.22 4.92
C ARG A 185 7.78 11.66 6.05
N THR A 186 7.18 10.50 5.84
CA THR A 186 6.30 9.87 6.81
C THR A 186 6.27 8.35 6.62
N PRO A 187 6.16 7.56 7.68
CA PRO A 187 5.76 6.16 7.54
C PRO A 187 4.33 6.08 7.01
N PHE A 188 3.98 4.94 6.41
CA PHE A 188 2.62 4.68 5.94
C PHE A 188 1.94 3.66 6.87
N HIS A 189 0.64 3.84 7.08
CA HIS A 189 -0.16 2.88 7.82
C HIS A 189 -1.10 2.12 6.88
N PHE A 190 -1.07 0.81 6.97
CA PHE A 190 -1.94 -0.09 6.24
C PHE A 190 -3.09 -0.57 7.11
N GLU A 191 -4.32 -0.35 6.64
CA GLU A 191 -5.55 -0.88 7.25
C GLU A 191 -6.11 -2.00 6.35
N PRO A 192 -6.15 -3.27 6.79
CA PRO A 192 -6.50 -4.41 5.95
C PRO A 192 -8.01 -4.54 5.73
N ARG A 193 -8.67 -3.47 5.28
CA ARG A 193 -10.09 -3.44 4.95
C ARG A 193 -10.29 -3.20 3.46
N GLN A 194 -11.30 -3.83 2.88
CA GLN A 194 -11.73 -3.59 1.50
C GLN A 194 -12.92 -2.64 1.52
N THR A 195 -12.66 -1.37 1.26
CA THR A 195 -13.66 -0.30 1.29
C THR A 195 -13.75 0.46 -0.04
N PHE A 196 -13.07 -0.03 -1.07
CA PHE A 196 -12.98 0.56 -2.40
C PHE A 196 -13.10 -0.51 -3.48
N GLU A 197 -13.88 -0.24 -4.53
CA GLU A 197 -14.03 -1.11 -5.69
C GLU A 197 -13.37 -0.48 -6.92
N TRP A 198 -12.47 -1.25 -7.53
CA TRP A 198 -11.76 -0.91 -8.74
C TRP A 198 -12.18 -1.81 -9.89
N HIS A 199 -12.59 -1.23 -11.01
CA HIS A 199 -12.93 -1.96 -12.23
C HIS A 199 -11.67 -2.21 -13.07
N VAL A 200 -11.10 -3.42 -12.96
CA VAL A 200 -9.75 -3.77 -13.45
C VAL A 200 -9.63 -3.70 -14.96
N ASP A 201 -10.68 -4.06 -15.71
CA ASP A 201 -10.66 -4.26 -17.15
C ASP A 201 -11.47 -3.24 -17.96
N ARG A 202 -12.02 -2.20 -17.29
CA ARG A 202 -12.86 -1.17 -17.96
C ARG A 202 -12.11 0.11 -18.31
N GLY A 203 -10.91 0.32 -17.78
CA GLY A 203 -10.17 1.56 -17.97
C GLY A 203 -9.42 1.61 -19.31
N ALA A 204 -9.39 2.79 -19.94
CA ALA A 204 -8.54 3.06 -21.12
C ALA A 204 -7.14 3.57 -20.76
N SER A 205 -6.62 3.18 -19.58
CA SER A 205 -5.43 3.79 -19.00
C SER A 205 -4.10 3.24 -19.48
N GLY A 206 -4.10 2.06 -20.12
CA GLY A 206 -2.88 1.32 -20.43
C GLY A 206 -2.21 0.66 -19.20
N THR A 207 -2.81 0.78 -18.01
CA THR A 207 -2.33 0.14 -16.79
C THR A 207 -3.22 -1.02 -16.32
N GLY A 208 -4.34 -1.26 -17.00
CA GLY A 208 -5.26 -2.36 -16.76
C GLY A 208 -4.71 -3.71 -17.24
N VAL A 209 -5.58 -4.71 -17.33
CA VAL A 209 -5.25 -6.05 -17.84
C VAL A 209 -5.89 -6.25 -19.22
N GLY A 210 -5.36 -7.18 -20.00
CA GLY A 210 -5.86 -7.50 -21.35
C GLY A 210 -5.55 -6.41 -22.37
N ASP A 211 -6.49 -6.14 -23.29
CA ASP A 211 -6.31 -5.22 -24.41
C ASP A 211 -6.05 -3.76 -23.99
N ASN A 212 -6.33 -3.42 -22.74
CA ASN A 212 -6.06 -2.09 -22.15
C ASN A 212 -4.64 -1.95 -21.59
N GLN A 213 -3.80 -2.97 -21.72
CA GLN A 213 -2.42 -2.96 -21.28
C GLN A 213 -1.47 -2.68 -22.44
N ASP A 214 -0.62 -1.65 -22.32
CA ASP A 214 0.54 -1.43 -23.16
C ASP A 214 1.81 -1.80 -22.39
N PRO A 215 2.33 -3.04 -22.59
CA PRO A 215 3.50 -3.53 -21.85
C PRO A 215 4.77 -2.70 -22.08
N ALA A 216 4.95 -2.16 -23.28
CA ALA A 216 6.12 -1.35 -23.62
C ALA A 216 6.06 0.02 -22.93
N ARG A 217 4.90 0.67 -22.95
CA ARG A 217 4.67 1.91 -22.21
C ARG A 217 4.81 1.71 -20.70
N PHE A 218 4.24 0.62 -20.17
CA PHE A 218 4.36 0.26 -18.77
C PHE A 218 5.82 0.07 -18.35
N ALA A 219 6.61 -0.72 -19.11
CA ALA A 219 8.03 -0.94 -18.87
C ALA A 219 8.81 0.38 -18.89
N ARG A 220 8.56 1.25 -19.88
CA ARG A 220 9.26 2.54 -19.99
C ARG A 220 9.09 3.41 -18.74
N PHE A 221 7.86 3.56 -18.23
CA PHE A 221 7.62 4.40 -17.04
C PHE A 221 8.12 3.73 -15.76
N ARG A 222 7.96 2.41 -15.61
CA ARG A 222 8.56 1.66 -14.51
C ARG A 222 10.07 1.87 -14.44
N ASP A 223 10.76 1.72 -15.56
CA ASP A 223 12.21 1.84 -15.63
C ASP A 223 12.67 3.30 -15.39
N ALA A 224 11.88 4.28 -15.82
CA ALA A 224 12.13 5.70 -15.52
C ALA A 224 11.98 6.01 -14.02
N ILE A 225 10.96 5.45 -13.34
CA ILE A 225 10.82 5.58 -11.88
C ILE A 225 11.97 4.90 -11.16
N HIS A 226 12.35 3.68 -11.57
CA HIS A 226 13.51 2.99 -11.01
C HIS A 226 14.80 3.79 -11.20
N ALA A 227 14.99 4.42 -12.37
CA ALA A 227 16.14 5.29 -12.63
C ALA A 227 16.15 6.54 -11.73
N LYS A 228 15.01 7.21 -11.59
CA LYS A 228 14.85 8.39 -10.72
C LYS A 228 15.22 8.08 -9.27
N TRP A 229 14.83 6.91 -8.76
CA TRP A 229 14.98 6.53 -7.35
C TRP A 229 16.17 5.61 -7.08
N ARG A 230 16.96 5.26 -8.10
CA ARG A 230 18.08 4.29 -8.01
C ARG A 230 19.00 4.56 -6.83
N GLY A 231 19.56 5.75 -6.75
CA GLY A 231 20.56 6.09 -5.73
C GLY A 231 20.02 5.95 -4.29
N ARG A 232 18.77 6.33 -4.06
CA ARG A 232 18.12 6.17 -2.74
C ARG A 232 17.83 4.71 -2.43
N ARG A 233 17.37 3.94 -3.41
CA ARG A 233 17.13 2.50 -3.26
C ARG A 233 18.41 1.76 -2.93
N GLU A 234 19.49 2.03 -3.66
CA GLU A 234 20.80 1.39 -3.44
C GLU A 234 21.40 1.76 -2.08
N ALA A 235 21.34 3.03 -1.68
CA ALA A 235 21.79 3.47 -0.37
C ALA A 235 21.00 2.82 0.77
N LEU A 236 19.67 2.72 0.63
CA LEU A 236 18.81 2.05 1.59
C LEU A 236 19.16 0.56 1.71
N ALA A 237 19.27 -0.14 0.57
CA ALA A 237 19.61 -1.56 0.54
C ALA A 237 20.98 -1.84 1.16
N ALA A 238 21.97 -1.00 0.88
CA ALA A 238 23.30 -1.11 1.49
C ALA A 238 23.25 -0.91 3.01
N ARG A 239 22.50 0.09 3.48
CA ARG A 239 22.34 0.35 4.92
C ARG A 239 21.63 -0.77 5.65
N VAL A 240 20.54 -1.28 5.11
CA VAL A 240 19.80 -2.42 5.68
C VAL A 240 20.70 -3.66 5.72
N LYS A 241 21.40 -3.96 4.63
CA LYS A 241 22.33 -5.09 4.57
C LYS A 241 23.41 -4.98 5.65
N GLU A 242 24.05 -3.83 5.81
CA GLU A 242 25.08 -3.60 6.84
C GLU A 242 24.53 -3.91 8.25
N LEU A 243 23.35 -3.37 8.57
CA LEU A 243 22.72 -3.57 9.89
C LEU A 243 22.35 -5.03 10.13
N LEU A 244 21.85 -5.74 9.09
CA LEU A 244 21.52 -7.17 9.20
C LEU A 244 22.76 -8.05 9.32
N ASP A 245 23.87 -7.72 8.65
CA ASP A 245 25.14 -8.41 8.79
C ASP A 245 25.69 -8.25 10.24
N GLN A 246 25.55 -7.04 10.82
CA GLN A 246 25.91 -6.77 12.22
C GLN A 246 25.01 -7.54 13.18
N ALA A 247 23.68 -7.55 12.95
CA ALA A 247 22.72 -8.32 13.75
C ALA A 247 23.06 -9.83 13.74
N ALA A 248 23.35 -10.38 12.57
CA ALA A 248 23.76 -11.78 12.45
C ALA A 248 25.08 -12.09 13.18
N ALA A 249 26.04 -11.17 13.15
CA ALA A 249 27.28 -11.31 13.91
C ALA A 249 27.02 -11.30 15.43
N SER A 250 26.16 -10.42 15.93
CA SER A 250 25.77 -10.34 17.35
C SER A 250 25.00 -11.59 17.78
N LEU A 251 24.09 -12.10 16.95
CA LEU A 251 23.35 -13.33 17.20
C LEU A 251 24.30 -14.55 17.34
N ARG A 252 25.32 -14.66 16.48
CA ARG A 252 26.34 -15.71 16.59
C ARG A 252 27.13 -15.64 17.90
N ARG A 253 27.39 -14.44 18.43
CA ARG A 253 28.04 -14.22 19.73
C ARG A 253 27.08 -14.37 20.91
N ARG A 254 25.81 -14.67 20.65
CA ARG A 254 24.73 -14.69 21.67
C ARG A 254 24.47 -13.35 22.36
N ASP A 255 24.85 -12.25 21.72
CA ASP A 255 24.48 -10.90 22.15
C ASP A 255 23.12 -10.54 21.57
N LEU A 256 22.06 -11.06 22.19
CA LEU A 256 20.69 -10.91 21.71
C LEU A 256 20.22 -9.45 21.77
N ALA A 257 20.68 -8.68 22.75
CA ALA A 257 20.30 -7.28 22.91
C ALA A 257 20.85 -6.41 21.77
N ASP A 258 22.13 -6.60 21.40
CA ASP A 258 22.71 -5.89 20.25
C ASP A 258 22.08 -6.36 18.92
N ALA A 259 21.84 -7.66 18.77
CA ALA A 259 21.16 -8.20 17.57
C ALA A 259 19.75 -7.59 17.38
N GLU A 260 18.95 -7.53 18.44
CA GLU A 260 17.61 -6.90 18.42
C GLU A 260 17.70 -5.42 18.08
N ARG A 261 18.61 -4.68 18.69
CA ARG A 261 18.83 -3.26 18.41
C ARG A 261 19.16 -3.03 16.93
N ARG A 262 20.08 -3.82 16.34
CA ARG A 262 20.44 -3.72 14.92
C ARG A 262 19.27 -4.01 13.98
N CYS A 263 18.46 -5.04 14.29
CA CYS A 263 17.25 -5.32 13.51
C CYS A 263 16.24 -4.16 13.58
N ARG A 264 16.07 -3.55 14.74
CA ARG A 264 15.20 -2.37 14.90
C ARG A 264 15.74 -1.13 14.18
N GLU A 265 17.06 -0.92 14.17
CA GLU A 265 17.70 0.12 13.35
C GLU A 265 17.47 -0.11 11.87
N ALA A 266 17.52 -1.36 11.39
CA ALA A 266 17.20 -1.70 10.01
C ALA A 266 15.73 -1.42 9.68
N LEU A 267 14.80 -1.75 10.57
CA LEU A 267 13.37 -1.44 10.41
C LEU A 267 13.08 0.06 10.51
N ALA A 268 13.83 0.82 11.30
CA ALA A 268 13.72 2.28 11.32
C ALA A 268 14.21 2.91 10.01
N ALA A 269 15.26 2.35 9.39
CA ALA A 269 15.75 2.79 8.09
C ALA A 269 14.81 2.36 6.94
N SER A 270 14.28 1.14 6.99
CA SER A 270 13.38 0.56 6.00
C SER A 270 12.15 -0.05 6.67
N PRO A 271 11.13 0.76 7.00
CA PRO A 271 9.91 0.25 7.62
C PRO A 271 9.27 -0.88 6.82
N GLY A 272 8.93 -1.97 7.51
CA GLY A 272 8.32 -3.15 6.91
C GLY A 272 9.25 -3.96 6.00
N ASP A 273 10.57 -3.80 6.10
CA ASP A 273 11.50 -4.61 5.35
C ASP A 273 11.39 -6.10 5.74
N PRO A 274 11.05 -7.01 4.81
CA PRO A 274 10.77 -8.40 5.13
C PRO A 274 11.98 -9.17 5.67
N TRP A 275 13.20 -8.78 5.28
CA TRP A 275 14.40 -9.44 5.76
C TRP A 275 14.80 -8.93 7.16
N ALA A 276 14.56 -7.66 7.45
CA ALA A 276 14.74 -7.09 8.78
C ALA A 276 13.71 -7.66 9.78
N LEU A 277 12.45 -7.81 9.36
CA LEU A 277 11.42 -8.51 10.15
C LEU A 277 11.81 -9.96 10.41
N ASN A 278 12.25 -10.68 9.39
CA ASN A 278 12.73 -12.06 9.52
C ASN A 278 13.91 -12.17 10.50
N ALA A 279 14.91 -11.29 10.38
CA ALA A 279 16.05 -11.29 11.28
C ALA A 279 15.63 -11.02 12.73
N LEU A 280 14.73 -10.06 12.95
CA LEU A 280 14.19 -9.76 14.28
C LEU A 280 13.40 -10.95 14.85
N ALA A 281 12.62 -11.64 14.05
CA ALA A 281 11.89 -12.83 14.47
C ALA A 281 12.85 -13.96 14.90
N LEU A 282 13.98 -14.15 14.18
CA LEU A 282 14.99 -15.13 14.54
C LEU A 282 15.70 -14.74 15.86
N VAL A 283 15.92 -13.46 16.12
CA VAL A 283 16.44 -12.97 17.41
C VAL A 283 15.46 -13.27 18.54
N TYR A 284 14.15 -12.96 18.36
CA TYR A 284 13.12 -13.27 19.34
C TYR A 284 13.01 -14.77 19.63
N ARG A 285 13.12 -15.60 18.58
CA ARG A 285 13.15 -17.05 18.77
C ARG A 285 14.36 -17.50 19.62
N ALA A 286 15.54 -16.95 19.34
CA ALA A 286 16.74 -17.24 20.09
C ALA A 286 16.67 -16.80 21.57
N ASP A 287 15.87 -15.76 21.85
CA ASP A 287 15.54 -15.25 23.18
C ASP A 287 14.34 -15.95 23.83
N SER A 288 13.81 -17.02 23.21
CA SER A 288 12.63 -17.76 23.65
C SER A 288 11.33 -16.94 23.72
N ARG A 289 11.29 -15.77 23.07
CA ARG A 289 10.11 -14.92 22.92
C ARG A 289 9.28 -15.38 21.71
N LEU A 290 8.73 -16.56 21.81
CA LEU A 290 8.14 -17.28 20.66
C LEU A 290 6.90 -16.60 20.09
N GLU A 291 6.09 -15.92 20.90
CA GLU A 291 4.93 -15.14 20.46
C GLU A 291 5.34 -13.94 19.63
N ASP A 292 6.35 -13.19 20.09
CA ASP A 292 6.90 -12.05 19.35
C ASP A 292 7.56 -12.52 18.04
N ALA A 293 8.27 -13.65 18.08
CA ALA A 293 8.88 -14.26 16.91
C ALA A 293 7.81 -14.63 15.84
N ALA A 294 6.74 -15.31 16.25
CA ALA A 294 5.69 -15.73 15.34
C ALA A 294 4.96 -14.53 14.72
N ARG A 295 4.60 -13.53 15.52
CA ARG A 295 3.97 -12.30 15.03
C ARG A 295 4.87 -11.57 14.04
N THR A 296 6.12 -11.33 14.39
CA THR A 296 7.08 -10.60 13.53
C THR A 296 7.40 -11.37 12.25
N GLN A 297 7.48 -12.69 12.31
CA GLN A 297 7.68 -13.53 11.12
C GLN A 297 6.44 -13.56 10.23
N ALA A 298 5.24 -13.56 10.81
CA ALA A 298 4.00 -13.44 10.05
C ALA A 298 3.90 -12.11 9.31
N ASP A 299 4.37 -11.01 9.91
CA ASP A 299 4.48 -9.71 9.23
C ASP A 299 5.43 -9.78 8.02
N ALA A 300 6.58 -10.46 8.16
CA ALA A 300 7.50 -10.67 7.03
C ALA A 300 6.85 -11.48 5.90
N VAL A 301 6.11 -12.55 6.24
CA VAL A 301 5.35 -13.35 5.28
C VAL A 301 4.23 -12.54 4.64
N ALA A 302 3.53 -11.67 5.37
CA ALA A 302 2.48 -10.83 4.82
C ALA A 302 3.00 -9.85 3.75
N VAL A 303 4.24 -9.37 3.89
CA VAL A 303 4.92 -8.53 2.90
C VAL A 303 5.38 -9.34 1.68
N ARG A 304 5.87 -10.57 1.88
CA ARG A 304 6.30 -11.49 0.80
C ARG A 304 5.65 -12.87 0.95
N PRO A 305 4.37 -13.02 0.63
CA PRO A 305 3.61 -14.25 0.92
C PRO A 305 4.05 -15.47 0.10
N ASN A 306 4.75 -15.27 -0.99
CA ASN A 306 5.26 -16.33 -1.87
C ASN A 306 6.78 -16.53 -1.72
N ASN A 307 7.33 -16.26 -0.53
CA ASN A 307 8.74 -16.54 -0.25
C ASN A 307 8.86 -17.81 0.60
N PRO A 308 9.44 -18.91 0.05
CA PRO A 308 9.49 -20.19 0.76
C PRO A 308 10.38 -20.14 2.02
N THR A 309 11.44 -19.32 2.04
CA THR A 309 12.30 -19.17 3.20
C THR A 309 11.57 -18.50 4.37
N LEU A 310 10.79 -17.45 4.10
CA LEU A 310 10.02 -16.80 5.16
C LEU A 310 8.93 -17.70 5.73
N LEU A 311 8.27 -18.49 4.86
CA LEU A 311 7.28 -19.50 5.28
C LEU A 311 7.92 -20.63 6.09
N TYR A 312 9.09 -21.14 5.67
CA TYR A 312 9.85 -22.12 6.44
C TYR A 312 10.22 -21.60 7.85
N ASN A 313 10.73 -20.37 7.94
CA ASN A 313 11.07 -19.78 9.23
C ASN A 313 9.84 -19.62 10.14
N LEU A 314 8.67 -19.28 9.56
CA LEU A 314 7.42 -19.22 10.31
C LEU A 314 7.00 -20.61 10.79
N ALA A 315 7.14 -21.64 9.95
CA ALA A 315 6.86 -23.02 10.30
C ALA A 315 7.74 -23.51 11.46
N ASP A 316 9.06 -23.20 11.44
CA ASP A 316 10.00 -23.58 12.48
C ASP A 316 9.72 -22.87 13.81
N ILE A 317 9.29 -21.59 13.76
CA ILE A 317 8.84 -20.85 14.94
C ILE A 317 7.54 -21.47 15.50
N HIS A 318 6.56 -21.82 14.67
CA HIS A 318 5.33 -22.49 15.12
C HIS A 318 5.62 -23.85 15.76
N ARG A 319 6.53 -24.64 15.19
CA ARG A 319 6.99 -25.90 15.80
C ARG A 319 7.61 -25.64 17.18
N SER A 320 8.47 -24.64 17.29
CA SER A 320 9.09 -24.26 18.59
C SER A 320 8.05 -23.83 19.64
N ARG A 321 6.88 -23.34 19.23
CA ARG A 321 5.74 -23.00 20.10
C ARG A 321 4.85 -24.20 20.45
N GLY A 322 5.07 -25.37 19.82
CA GLY A 322 4.18 -26.52 19.94
C GLY A 322 2.91 -26.45 19.08
N ASP A 323 2.81 -25.48 18.17
CA ASP A 323 1.67 -25.35 17.24
C ASP A 323 1.95 -26.19 15.96
N ALA A 324 1.80 -27.50 16.09
CA ALA A 324 2.08 -28.45 15.01
C ALA A 324 1.20 -28.22 13.77
N ARG A 325 -0.06 -27.75 13.96
CA ARG A 325 -0.96 -27.47 12.83
C ARG A 325 -0.44 -26.30 12.00
N ALA A 326 -0.19 -25.16 12.62
CA ALA A 326 0.33 -23.98 11.92
C ALA A 326 1.70 -24.23 11.30
N ALA A 327 2.58 -24.98 11.97
CA ALA A 327 3.88 -25.40 11.45
C ALA A 327 3.73 -26.21 10.15
N ARG A 328 2.82 -27.22 10.16
CA ARG A 328 2.53 -28.05 8.99
C ARG A 328 1.99 -27.24 7.81
N ASP A 329 1.03 -26.35 8.06
CA ASP A 329 0.42 -25.53 7.02
C ASP A 329 1.45 -24.61 6.35
N CYS A 330 2.30 -23.95 7.14
CA CYS A 330 3.38 -23.10 6.62
C CYS A 330 4.45 -23.91 5.85
N ALA A 331 4.86 -25.08 6.35
CA ALA A 331 5.84 -25.94 5.69
C ALA A 331 5.32 -26.47 4.35
N ARG A 332 4.07 -26.91 4.28
CA ARG A 332 3.44 -27.35 3.02
C ARG A 332 3.41 -26.24 1.99
N ARG A 333 2.99 -25.04 2.40
CA ARG A 333 2.99 -23.88 1.51
C ARG A 333 4.39 -23.50 1.02
N ALA A 334 5.42 -23.64 1.85
CA ALA A 334 6.81 -23.44 1.43
C ALA A 334 7.23 -24.46 0.36
N LEU A 335 6.80 -25.72 0.49
CA LEU A 335 7.09 -26.79 -0.48
C LEU A 335 6.27 -26.67 -1.77
N GLU A 336 5.04 -26.15 -1.73
CA GLU A 336 4.28 -25.79 -2.93
C GLU A 336 5.03 -24.77 -3.80
N LEU A 337 5.71 -23.80 -3.17
CA LEU A 337 6.50 -22.77 -3.85
C LEU A 337 7.91 -23.24 -4.26
N ALA A 338 8.49 -24.15 -3.49
CA ALA A 338 9.83 -24.71 -3.70
C ALA A 338 9.85 -26.20 -3.35
N PRO A 339 9.45 -27.10 -4.28
CA PRO A 339 9.34 -28.54 -4.01
C PRO A 339 10.64 -29.20 -3.56
N ASP A 340 11.80 -28.62 -3.89
CA ASP A 340 13.12 -29.16 -3.52
C ASP A 340 13.73 -28.54 -2.25
N PHE A 341 12.95 -27.80 -1.47
CA PHE A 341 13.43 -27.15 -0.24
C PHE A 341 13.63 -28.20 0.87
N ALA A 342 14.83 -28.78 0.96
CA ALA A 342 15.18 -29.88 1.86
C ALA A 342 14.82 -29.62 3.32
N ALA A 343 15.19 -28.44 3.84
CA ALA A 343 14.90 -28.07 5.24
C ALA A 343 13.38 -28.04 5.57
N ALA A 344 12.55 -27.64 4.60
CA ALA A 344 11.10 -27.65 4.78
C ALA A 344 10.53 -29.08 4.76
N LYS A 345 11.12 -30.01 3.97
CA LYS A 345 10.76 -31.43 3.99
C LYS A 345 11.10 -32.07 5.34
N GLU A 346 12.29 -31.84 5.82
CA GLU A 346 12.76 -32.35 7.13
C GLU A 346 11.88 -31.83 8.28
N LEU A 347 11.56 -30.54 8.24
CA LEU A 347 10.68 -29.94 9.24
C LEU A 347 9.27 -30.57 9.22
N LEU A 348 8.71 -30.80 8.04
CA LEU A 348 7.38 -31.40 7.90
C LEU A 348 7.36 -32.83 8.48
N VAL A 349 8.40 -33.64 8.19
CA VAL A 349 8.54 -34.99 8.76
C VAL A 349 8.63 -34.93 10.29
N ALA A 350 9.41 -34.00 10.84
CA ALA A 350 9.54 -33.84 12.30
C ALA A 350 8.19 -33.43 12.95
N VAL A 351 7.46 -32.50 12.34
CA VAL A 351 6.15 -32.06 12.85
C VAL A 351 5.10 -33.17 12.80
N ASP A 352 5.13 -34.01 11.76
CA ASP A 352 4.20 -35.14 11.65
C ASP A 352 4.51 -36.23 12.71
N ALA A 353 5.79 -36.50 12.98
CA ALA A 353 6.22 -37.45 14.03
C ALA A 353 5.96 -36.95 15.47
N GLU A 354 5.92 -35.65 15.73
CA GLU A 354 5.59 -35.06 17.05
C GLU A 354 4.06 -35.06 17.31
N SER A 355 3.24 -35.36 16.30
CA SER A 355 1.77 -35.28 16.38
C SER A 355 1.12 -36.67 16.55
N ASP A 356 1.87 -37.77 16.34
CA ASP A 356 1.50 -39.17 16.59
C ASP A 356 1.91 -39.60 18.01
#